data_49791d130d1277b535acb9e6ff8101aa
#
_entry.id   49791d130d1277b535acb9e6ff8101aa
#
_cell.length_a   1.000
_cell.length_b   1.000
_cell.length_c   1.000
_cell.angle_alpha   90.00
_cell.angle_beta   90.00
_cell.angle_gamma   90.00
#
_symmetry.space_group_name_H-M   'P 1'
#
loop_
_entity.id
_entity.type
_entity.pdbx_description
1 polymer ?
#
loop_
_entity_poly.entity_id
_entity_poly.type
_entity_poly.pdbx_seq_one_letter_code
_entity_poly.pdbx_strand_id
1 'polypeptide(L)'
;VKRVFISRWNGGKICEADFAQLEFRTAAFLAQDTVAMQEISTGFDVHSYTAKVISDAGQPTSRQDAKAHTFAPLFGATGYGRSKAEAAYYEHFTKKYKGVAAWHKKLGDEAVRMLKITNVSGRQYAFPDVVRRESGGVTHFTMIKNYPVQGFATGDVVPVVIIEMERLLEPLLSCLVNSVHDSVVIDVHPQEI
;
A
#
# COMPACT_ATOMS: atom_id res chain seq x y z
N VAL A 1 -5.83 3.09 23.10
CA VAL A 1 -7.12 2.46 22.80
C VAL A 1 -6.97 0.96 22.69
N LYS A 2 -6.02 0.39 21.91
CA LYS A 2 -5.84 -1.08 21.71
C LYS A 2 -5.71 -1.87 23.04
N ARG A 3 -5.16 -1.29 24.10
CA ARG A 3 -4.94 -1.94 25.41
C ARG A 3 -6.22 -2.19 26.23
N VAL A 4 -7.38 -1.68 25.82
CA VAL A 4 -8.66 -1.93 26.49
C VAL A 4 -9.37 -3.18 25.97
N PHE A 5 -8.93 -3.74 24.86
CA PHE A 5 -9.43 -5.00 24.34
C PHE A 5 -8.68 -6.15 24.97
N ILE A 6 -9.43 -7.06 25.62
CA ILE A 6 -8.91 -8.25 26.27
C ILE A 6 -9.64 -9.47 25.71
N SER A 7 -9.00 -10.65 25.79
CA SER A 7 -9.64 -11.90 25.43
C SER A 7 -10.88 -12.17 26.30
N ARG A 8 -11.90 -12.78 25.70
CA ARG A 8 -13.09 -13.26 26.42
C ARG A 8 -12.79 -14.44 27.35
N TRP A 9 -11.69 -15.15 27.08
CA TRP A 9 -11.29 -16.32 27.87
C TRP A 9 -10.24 -15.96 28.92
N ASN A 10 -10.37 -16.55 30.10
CA ASN A 10 -9.32 -16.42 31.10
C ASN A 10 -8.03 -17.11 30.59
N GLY A 11 -6.94 -16.37 30.52
CA GLY A 11 -5.66 -16.85 29.94
C GLY A 11 -5.58 -16.80 28.43
N GLY A 12 -6.64 -16.41 27.72
CA GLY A 12 -6.60 -16.17 26.28
C GLY A 12 -5.79 -14.92 25.89
N LYS A 13 -5.53 -14.73 24.62
CA LYS A 13 -4.76 -13.60 24.07
C LYS A 13 -5.44 -12.98 22.89
N ILE A 14 -5.24 -11.66 22.73
CA ILE A 14 -5.58 -10.96 21.49
C ILE A 14 -4.34 -11.00 20.58
N CYS A 15 -4.51 -11.59 19.40
CA CYS A 15 -3.53 -11.59 18.33
C CYS A 15 -3.94 -10.59 17.25
N GLU A 16 -3.05 -9.67 16.90
CA GLU A 16 -3.21 -8.77 15.76
C GLU A 16 -2.20 -9.18 14.68
N ALA A 17 -2.70 -9.57 13.52
CA ALA A 17 -1.89 -9.89 12.34
C ALA A 17 -2.05 -8.77 11.31
N ASP A 18 -0.95 -8.17 10.89
CA ASP A 18 -0.90 -7.04 9.97
C ASP A 18 -0.21 -7.44 8.66
N PHE A 19 -0.75 -6.99 7.53
CA PHE A 19 -0.14 -7.25 6.23
C PHE A 19 1.14 -6.43 6.07
N ALA A 20 2.24 -7.10 5.80
CA ALA A 20 3.49 -6.42 5.53
C ALA A 20 3.43 -5.66 4.18
N GLN A 21 3.43 -4.33 4.22
CA GLN A 21 3.51 -3.46 3.04
C GLN A 21 2.41 -3.75 1.99
N LEU A 22 1.17 -3.96 2.42
CA LEU A 22 0.07 -4.37 1.54
C LEU A 22 -0.10 -3.47 0.31
N GLU A 23 -0.03 -2.16 0.49
CA GLU A 23 -0.16 -1.18 -0.59
C GLU A 23 0.96 -1.30 -1.64
N PHE A 24 2.22 -1.48 -1.20
CA PHE A 24 3.34 -1.65 -2.12
C PHE A 24 3.25 -2.97 -2.89
N ARG A 25 2.86 -4.05 -2.22
CA ARG A 25 2.59 -5.36 -2.86
C ARG A 25 1.48 -5.25 -3.89
N THR A 26 0.39 -4.57 -3.53
CA THR A 26 -0.74 -4.31 -4.43
C THR A 26 -0.32 -3.51 -5.64
N ALA A 27 0.42 -2.43 -5.45
CA ALA A 27 0.89 -1.59 -6.57
C ALA A 27 1.87 -2.34 -7.48
N ALA A 28 2.80 -3.13 -6.91
CA ALA A 28 3.71 -3.98 -7.68
C ALA A 28 2.95 -4.98 -8.56
N PHE A 29 1.91 -5.60 -8.00
CA PHE A 29 1.03 -6.52 -8.71
C PHE A 29 0.22 -5.82 -9.82
N LEU A 30 -0.47 -4.72 -9.51
CA LEU A 30 -1.28 -3.99 -10.48
C LEU A 30 -0.43 -3.39 -11.62
N ALA A 31 0.77 -2.93 -11.30
CA ALA A 31 1.72 -2.38 -12.27
C ALA A 31 2.53 -3.45 -13.02
N GLN A 32 2.49 -4.72 -12.58
CA GLN A 32 3.35 -5.79 -13.08
C GLN A 32 4.84 -5.38 -13.06
N ASP A 33 5.27 -4.68 -11.99
CA ASP A 33 6.63 -4.20 -11.83
C ASP A 33 7.55 -5.33 -11.34
N THR A 34 8.39 -5.83 -12.23
CA THR A 34 9.24 -7.00 -11.95
C THR A 34 10.29 -6.73 -10.88
N VAL A 35 10.81 -5.49 -10.78
CA VAL A 35 11.78 -5.11 -9.75
C VAL A 35 11.12 -5.09 -8.39
N ALA A 36 9.96 -4.44 -8.28
CA ALA A 36 9.20 -4.39 -7.03
C ALA A 36 8.77 -5.81 -6.58
N MET A 37 8.27 -6.64 -7.49
CA MET A 37 7.89 -8.02 -7.18
C MET A 37 9.08 -8.87 -6.71
N GLN A 38 10.23 -8.73 -7.34
CA GLN A 38 11.46 -9.43 -6.92
C GLN A 38 11.91 -8.99 -5.53
N GLU A 39 11.91 -7.70 -5.25
CA GLU A 39 12.29 -7.17 -3.93
C GLU A 39 11.35 -7.64 -2.82
N ILE A 40 10.04 -7.67 -3.11
CA ILE A 40 9.04 -8.22 -2.19
C ILE A 40 9.31 -9.70 -1.90
N SER A 41 9.64 -10.49 -2.92
CA SER A 41 9.89 -11.93 -2.78
C SER A 41 11.17 -12.25 -2.00
N THR A 42 12.17 -11.39 -2.10
CA THR A 42 13.46 -11.55 -1.40
C THR A 42 13.48 -10.94 0.00
N GLY A 43 12.40 -10.27 0.42
CA GLY A 43 12.35 -9.59 1.72
C GLY A 43 13.24 -8.34 1.79
N PHE A 44 13.48 -7.69 0.67
CA PHE A 44 14.32 -6.49 0.58
C PHE A 44 13.80 -5.38 1.49
N ASP A 45 14.68 -4.80 2.32
CA ASP A 45 14.32 -3.69 3.21
C ASP A 45 14.31 -2.36 2.45
N VAL A 46 13.18 -2.08 1.82
CA VAL A 46 12.96 -0.85 1.05
C VAL A 46 13.11 0.43 1.89
N HIS A 47 12.82 0.37 3.21
CA HIS A 47 12.94 1.54 4.09
C HIS A 47 14.42 1.86 4.38
N SER A 48 15.24 0.85 4.65
CA SER A 48 16.69 1.05 4.80
C SER A 48 17.33 1.54 3.50
N TYR A 49 16.87 1.03 2.36
CA TYR A 49 17.31 1.51 1.06
C TYR A 49 16.93 2.98 0.83
N THR A 50 15.70 3.37 1.16
CA THR A 50 15.24 4.77 1.08
C THR A 50 16.09 5.69 1.96
N ALA A 51 16.33 5.29 3.21
CA ALA A 51 17.18 6.03 4.14
C ALA A 51 18.59 6.25 3.56
N LYS A 52 19.17 5.21 2.95
CA LYS A 52 20.47 5.29 2.30
C LYS A 52 20.47 6.29 1.14
N VAL A 53 19.51 6.20 0.22
CA VAL A 53 19.44 7.09 -0.96
C VAL A 53 19.29 8.56 -0.54
N ILE A 54 18.44 8.87 0.46
CA ILE A 54 18.25 10.24 0.95
C ILE A 54 19.51 10.71 1.68
N SER A 55 20.17 9.85 2.47
CA SER A 55 21.40 10.19 3.18
C SER A 55 22.56 10.45 2.21
N ASP A 56 22.73 9.62 1.18
CA ASP A 56 23.74 9.78 0.13
C ASP A 56 23.52 11.09 -0.67
N ALA A 57 22.27 11.57 -0.73
CA ALA A 57 21.93 12.86 -1.32
C ALA A 57 22.14 14.07 -0.38
N GLY A 58 22.74 13.87 0.78
CA GLY A 58 23.19 14.91 1.71
C GLY A 58 22.24 15.23 2.87
N GLN A 59 21.19 14.43 3.10
CA GLN A 59 20.29 14.55 4.25
C GLN A 59 20.32 13.28 5.10
N PRO A 60 21.07 13.25 6.22
CA PRO A 60 21.10 12.10 7.11
C PRO A 60 19.69 11.68 7.52
N THR A 61 19.30 10.45 7.19
CA THR A 61 17.94 9.95 7.37
C THR A 61 17.98 8.56 7.99
N SER A 62 17.30 8.38 9.12
CA SER A 62 17.15 7.07 9.73
C SER A 62 16.14 6.20 8.96
N ARG A 63 16.22 4.87 9.17
CA ARG A 63 15.21 3.94 8.63
C ARG A 63 13.79 4.30 9.07
N GLN A 64 13.61 4.79 10.28
CA GLN A 64 12.30 5.19 10.83
C GLN A 64 11.77 6.43 10.12
N ASP A 65 12.61 7.44 9.89
CA ASP A 65 12.23 8.66 9.18
C ASP A 65 11.93 8.38 7.71
N ALA A 66 12.70 7.48 7.09
CA ALA A 66 12.51 7.07 5.71
C ALA A 66 11.14 6.43 5.44
N LYS A 67 10.47 5.86 6.43
CA LYS A 67 9.11 5.27 6.26
C LYS A 67 8.11 6.27 5.69
N ALA A 68 8.18 7.54 6.10
CA ALA A 68 7.28 8.58 5.59
C ALA A 68 7.51 8.90 4.10
N HIS A 69 8.70 8.62 3.58
CA HIS A 69 9.10 8.94 2.21
C HIS A 69 9.04 7.75 1.26
N THR A 70 9.22 6.53 1.78
CA THR A 70 9.43 5.33 0.97
C THR A 70 8.34 5.13 -0.09
N PHE A 71 7.09 5.25 0.28
CA PHE A 71 5.95 5.02 -0.62
C PHE A 71 5.25 6.30 -1.07
N ALA A 72 5.73 7.48 -0.66
CA ALA A 72 5.15 8.74 -1.10
C ALA A 72 5.06 8.90 -2.64
N PRO A 73 6.09 8.50 -3.44
CA PRO A 73 6.01 8.54 -4.90
C PRO A 73 4.95 7.59 -5.47
N LEU A 74 4.67 6.48 -4.80
CA LEU A 74 3.63 5.53 -5.19
C LEU A 74 2.25 6.21 -5.26
N PHE A 75 2.00 7.15 -4.35
CA PHE A 75 0.76 7.92 -4.26
C PHE A 75 0.83 9.29 -4.92
N GLY A 76 1.86 9.57 -5.69
CA GLY A 76 1.94 10.74 -6.53
C GLY A 76 2.79 11.90 -6.01
N ALA A 77 3.54 11.71 -4.93
CA ALA A 77 4.52 12.70 -4.53
C ALA A 77 5.60 12.87 -5.60
N THR A 78 5.89 14.13 -5.96
CA THR A 78 6.83 14.49 -7.04
C THR A 78 8.09 15.18 -6.52
N GLY A 79 8.24 15.29 -5.21
CA GLY A 79 9.33 16.07 -4.59
C GLY A 79 9.06 17.58 -4.52
N TYR A 80 7.97 18.10 -5.09
CA TYR A 80 7.61 19.51 -4.96
C TYR A 80 7.37 19.88 -3.50
N GLY A 81 8.00 20.97 -3.03
CA GLY A 81 7.93 21.40 -1.62
C GLY A 81 8.70 20.50 -0.63
N ARG A 82 9.56 19.61 -1.14
CA ARG A 82 10.43 18.73 -0.35
C ARG A 82 11.89 19.19 -0.42
N SER A 83 12.74 18.62 0.44
CA SER A 83 14.18 18.84 0.36
C SER A 83 14.74 18.32 -0.97
N LYS A 84 15.92 18.81 -1.36
CA LYS A 84 16.61 18.31 -2.58
C LYS A 84 16.90 16.82 -2.49
N ALA A 85 17.25 16.32 -1.31
CA ALA A 85 17.54 14.90 -1.09
C ALA A 85 16.30 14.02 -1.20
N GLU A 86 15.17 14.44 -0.63
CA GLU A 86 13.90 13.76 -0.77
C GLU A 86 13.40 13.76 -2.22
N ALA A 87 13.53 14.90 -2.92
CA ALA A 87 13.16 15.01 -4.33
C ALA A 87 14.02 14.07 -5.20
N ALA A 88 15.33 13.97 -4.92
CA ALA A 88 16.23 13.04 -5.61
C ALA A 88 15.80 11.57 -5.38
N TYR A 89 15.36 11.21 -4.16
CA TYR A 89 14.81 9.89 -3.89
C TYR A 89 13.54 9.62 -4.71
N TYR A 90 12.63 10.57 -4.82
CA TYR A 90 11.37 10.40 -5.57
C TYR A 90 11.64 10.21 -7.08
N GLU A 91 12.62 10.93 -7.62
CA GLU A 91 13.08 10.69 -8.99
C GLU A 91 13.73 9.31 -9.14
N HIS A 92 14.54 8.91 -8.17
CA HIS A 92 15.16 7.59 -8.12
C HIS A 92 14.11 6.47 -8.05
N PHE A 93 13.07 6.61 -7.22
CA PHE A 93 11.95 5.67 -7.14
C PHE A 93 11.30 5.45 -8.52
N THR A 94 11.00 6.54 -9.22
CA THR A 94 10.38 6.48 -10.56
C THR A 94 11.28 5.80 -11.60
N LYS A 95 12.59 6.01 -11.51
CA LYS A 95 13.59 5.36 -12.40
C LYS A 95 13.78 3.88 -12.06
N LYS A 96 13.67 3.51 -10.79
CA LYS A 96 13.83 2.14 -10.29
C LYS A 96 12.61 1.29 -10.63
N TYR A 97 11.41 1.76 -10.27
CA TYR A 97 10.16 1.04 -10.49
C TYR A 97 9.47 1.51 -11.77
N LYS A 98 10.05 1.13 -12.91
CA LYS A 98 9.59 1.57 -14.24
C LYS A 98 8.19 1.06 -14.57
N GLY A 99 7.83 -0.13 -14.10
CA GLY A 99 6.48 -0.69 -14.25
C GLY A 99 5.44 0.17 -13.55
N VAL A 100 5.71 0.58 -12.30
CA VAL A 100 4.85 1.50 -11.55
C VAL A 100 4.71 2.84 -12.27
N ALA A 101 5.81 3.41 -12.76
CA ALA A 101 5.80 4.68 -13.49
C ALA A 101 4.97 4.60 -14.78
N ALA A 102 5.12 3.53 -15.55
CA ALA A 102 4.35 3.27 -16.77
C ALA A 102 2.86 3.05 -16.47
N TRP A 103 2.55 2.30 -15.42
CA TRP A 103 1.18 2.08 -14.97
C TRP A 103 0.51 3.37 -14.52
N HIS A 104 1.18 4.23 -13.76
CA HIS A 104 0.67 5.55 -13.39
C HIS A 104 0.32 6.42 -14.59
N LYS A 105 1.16 6.40 -15.64
CA LYS A 105 0.87 7.11 -16.89
C LYS A 105 -0.39 6.55 -17.55
N LYS A 106 -0.49 5.22 -17.65
CA LYS A 106 -1.65 4.52 -18.21
C LYS A 106 -2.93 4.87 -17.48
N LEU A 107 -2.91 4.88 -16.13
CA LEU A 107 -4.08 5.29 -15.32
C LEU A 107 -4.52 6.72 -15.62
N GLY A 108 -3.58 7.66 -15.74
CA GLY A 108 -3.88 9.05 -16.10
C GLY A 108 -4.50 9.16 -17.50
N ASP A 109 -3.97 8.44 -18.47
CA ASP A 109 -4.49 8.43 -19.85
C ASP A 109 -5.89 7.79 -19.92
N GLU A 110 -6.11 6.69 -19.18
CA GLU A 110 -7.41 6.03 -19.07
C GLU A 110 -8.45 6.95 -18.41
N ALA A 111 -8.11 7.57 -17.27
CA ALA A 111 -9.00 8.47 -16.57
C ALA A 111 -9.46 9.63 -17.47
N VAL A 112 -8.55 10.29 -18.18
CA VAL A 112 -8.88 11.40 -19.10
C VAL A 112 -9.77 10.93 -20.25
N ARG A 113 -9.51 9.74 -20.79
CA ARG A 113 -10.29 9.21 -21.92
C ARG A 113 -11.67 8.70 -21.54
N MET A 114 -11.77 8.01 -20.41
CA MET A 114 -12.97 7.26 -20.01
C MET A 114 -13.76 7.93 -18.89
N LEU A 115 -13.23 9.02 -18.31
CA LEU A 115 -13.74 9.69 -17.10
C LEU A 115 -13.87 8.75 -15.89
N LYS A 116 -13.18 7.62 -15.95
CA LYS A 116 -13.11 6.59 -14.91
C LYS A 116 -11.89 5.69 -15.11
N ILE A 117 -11.55 4.97 -14.06
CA ILE A 117 -10.61 3.85 -14.09
C ILE A 117 -11.35 2.59 -13.65
N THR A 118 -10.98 1.45 -14.23
CA THR A 118 -11.50 0.14 -13.81
C THR A 118 -10.35 -0.71 -13.30
N ASN A 119 -10.48 -1.20 -12.06
CA ASN A 119 -9.49 -2.08 -11.46
C ASN A 119 -9.64 -3.52 -11.96
N VAL A 120 -8.64 -4.37 -11.71
CA VAL A 120 -8.63 -5.80 -12.09
C VAL A 120 -9.80 -6.59 -11.48
N SER A 121 -10.33 -6.15 -10.33
CA SER A 121 -11.51 -6.70 -9.68
C SER A 121 -12.84 -6.26 -10.33
N GLY A 122 -12.81 -5.39 -11.35
CA GLY A 122 -13.99 -4.78 -11.95
C GLY A 122 -14.52 -3.54 -11.21
N ARG A 123 -13.93 -3.18 -10.07
CA ARG A 123 -14.29 -1.95 -9.34
C ARG A 123 -13.95 -0.71 -10.16
N GLN A 124 -14.89 0.23 -10.23
CA GLN A 124 -14.75 1.46 -11.01
C GLN A 124 -14.66 2.69 -10.10
N TYR A 125 -13.80 3.62 -10.48
CA TYR A 125 -13.61 4.92 -9.84
C TYR A 125 -13.88 6.01 -10.86
N ALA A 126 -14.94 6.81 -10.65
CA ALA A 126 -15.35 7.89 -11.54
C ALA A 126 -14.55 9.18 -11.29
N PHE A 127 -14.16 9.85 -12.37
CA PHE A 127 -13.48 11.14 -12.39
C PHE A 127 -14.12 12.04 -13.45
N PRO A 128 -15.36 12.51 -13.23
CA PRO A 128 -16.16 13.18 -14.27
C PRO A 128 -15.56 14.52 -14.72
N ASP A 129 -14.73 15.15 -13.90
CA ASP A 129 -14.11 16.45 -14.11
C ASP A 129 -12.59 16.37 -14.36
N VAL A 130 -12.09 15.17 -14.65
CA VAL A 130 -10.67 14.99 -14.94
C VAL A 130 -10.30 15.59 -16.29
N VAL A 131 -9.22 16.37 -16.30
CA VAL A 131 -8.70 16.99 -17.53
C VAL A 131 -7.17 16.89 -17.58
N ARG A 132 -6.64 16.88 -18.81
CA ARG A 132 -5.20 17.06 -19.04
C ARG A 132 -4.88 18.55 -19.07
N ARG A 133 -3.92 18.97 -18.26
CA ARG A 133 -3.41 20.34 -18.22
C ARG A 133 -2.50 20.63 -19.41
N GLU A 134 -2.34 21.88 -19.77
CA GLU A 134 -1.37 22.33 -20.80
C GLU A 134 0.04 21.86 -20.51
N SER A 135 0.42 21.78 -19.22
CA SER A 135 1.72 21.23 -18.78
C SER A 135 1.87 19.72 -18.99
N GLY A 136 0.85 19.04 -19.54
CA GLY A 136 0.81 17.58 -19.74
C GLY A 136 0.36 16.79 -18.50
N GLY A 137 0.27 17.41 -17.32
CA GLY A 137 -0.22 16.77 -16.09
C GLY A 137 -1.73 16.49 -16.16
N VAL A 138 -2.21 15.57 -15.31
CA VAL A 138 -3.62 15.21 -15.18
C VAL A 138 -4.14 15.73 -13.85
N THR A 139 -5.34 16.31 -13.83
CA THR A 139 -6.01 16.68 -12.57
C THR A 139 -6.33 15.42 -11.77
N HIS A 140 -6.55 15.55 -10.46
CA HIS A 140 -6.83 14.40 -9.55
C HIS A 140 -5.79 13.28 -9.56
N PHE A 141 -4.57 13.52 -10.06
CA PHE A 141 -3.59 12.47 -10.33
C PHE A 141 -3.22 11.64 -9.09
N THR A 142 -3.18 12.25 -7.91
CA THR A 142 -2.96 11.55 -6.63
C THR A 142 -4.10 10.55 -6.35
N MET A 143 -5.36 10.95 -6.54
CA MET A 143 -6.52 10.08 -6.35
C MET A 143 -6.55 8.95 -7.39
N ILE A 144 -6.23 9.27 -8.65
CA ILE A 144 -6.14 8.32 -9.77
C ILE A 144 -5.13 7.20 -9.47
N LYS A 145 -4.00 7.52 -8.83
CA LYS A 145 -2.99 6.54 -8.40
C LYS A 145 -3.41 5.76 -7.14
N ASN A 146 -4.01 6.47 -6.18
CA ASN A 146 -4.28 5.93 -4.85
C ASN A 146 -5.49 4.98 -4.84
N TYR A 147 -6.60 5.37 -5.47
CA TYR A 147 -7.85 4.62 -5.39
C TYR A 147 -7.74 3.17 -5.88
N PRO A 148 -7.06 2.85 -7.01
CA PRO A 148 -6.89 1.46 -7.42
C PRO A 148 -6.08 0.63 -6.41
N VAL A 149 -5.03 1.22 -5.81
CA VAL A 149 -4.20 0.53 -4.81
C VAL A 149 -4.99 0.28 -3.54
N GLN A 150 -5.56 1.33 -2.95
CA GLN A 150 -6.32 1.24 -1.70
C GLN A 150 -7.55 0.35 -1.86
N GLY A 151 -8.32 0.55 -2.92
CA GLY A 151 -9.54 -0.21 -3.12
C GLY A 151 -9.30 -1.69 -3.40
N PHE A 152 -8.22 -2.05 -4.11
CA PHE A 152 -7.87 -3.45 -4.30
C PHE A 152 -7.27 -4.06 -3.03
N ALA A 153 -6.35 -3.36 -2.35
CA ALA A 153 -5.73 -3.82 -1.12
C ALA A 153 -6.75 -4.09 -0.02
N THR A 154 -7.48 -3.06 0.39
CA THR A 154 -8.38 -3.12 1.55
C THR A 154 -9.82 -3.48 1.20
N GLY A 155 -10.26 -3.20 -0.02
CA GLY A 155 -11.63 -3.48 -0.46
C GLY A 155 -11.84 -4.82 -1.14
N ASP A 156 -10.78 -5.41 -1.69
CA ASP A 156 -10.89 -6.68 -2.43
C ASP A 156 -10.03 -7.79 -1.78
N VAL A 157 -8.75 -7.54 -1.47
CA VAL A 157 -7.84 -8.57 -0.93
C VAL A 157 -8.15 -8.88 0.54
N VAL A 158 -8.24 -7.87 1.41
CA VAL A 158 -8.48 -8.08 2.85
C VAL A 158 -9.77 -8.83 3.12
N PRO A 159 -10.93 -8.52 2.49
CA PRO A 159 -12.16 -9.30 2.69
C PRO A 159 -12.03 -10.78 2.31
N VAL A 160 -11.33 -11.08 1.21
CA VAL A 160 -11.10 -12.48 0.81
C VAL A 160 -10.27 -13.22 1.86
N VAL A 161 -9.23 -12.58 2.40
CA VAL A 161 -8.41 -13.17 3.47
C VAL A 161 -9.22 -13.36 4.75
N ILE A 162 -10.07 -12.41 5.13
CA ILE A 162 -10.96 -12.54 6.29
C ILE A 162 -11.89 -13.75 6.14
N ILE A 163 -12.50 -13.93 4.96
CA ILE A 163 -13.38 -15.08 4.69
C ILE A 163 -12.61 -16.41 4.82
N GLU A 164 -11.39 -16.45 4.29
CA GLU A 164 -10.57 -17.67 4.37
C GLU A 164 -10.08 -17.94 5.79
N MET A 165 -9.71 -16.90 6.54
CA MET A 165 -9.34 -17.03 7.95
C MET A 165 -10.52 -17.52 8.78
N GLU A 166 -11.74 -17.05 8.55
CA GLU A 166 -12.94 -17.52 9.24
C GLU A 166 -13.16 -19.01 9.01
N ARG A 167 -13.00 -19.49 7.76
CA ARG A 167 -13.09 -20.93 7.45
C ARG A 167 -12.03 -21.77 8.18
N LEU A 168 -10.80 -21.24 8.28
CA LEU A 168 -9.73 -21.93 8.98
C LEU A 168 -9.93 -21.96 10.50
N LEU A 169 -10.59 -20.95 11.04
CA LEU A 169 -10.92 -20.86 12.47
C LEU A 169 -12.19 -21.63 12.86
N GLU A 170 -13.07 -22.01 11.91
CA GLU A 170 -14.33 -22.71 12.16
C GLU A 170 -14.19 -23.93 13.08
N PRO A 171 -13.17 -24.82 12.94
CA PRO A 171 -12.99 -25.95 13.83
C PRO A 171 -12.32 -25.60 15.18
N LEU A 172 -11.94 -24.35 15.40
CA LEU A 172 -11.21 -23.87 16.57
C LEU A 172 -12.14 -23.12 17.54
N LEU A 173 -11.65 -22.92 18.76
CA LEU A 173 -12.33 -22.09 19.76
C LEU A 173 -11.98 -20.60 19.57
N SER A 174 -10.83 -20.33 18.99
CA SER A 174 -10.38 -18.98 18.62
C SER A 174 -11.27 -18.41 17.51
N CYS A 175 -11.45 -17.09 17.49
CA CYS A 175 -12.32 -16.47 16.49
C CYS A 175 -11.81 -15.09 16.05
N LEU A 176 -12.16 -14.69 14.84
CA LEU A 176 -12.00 -13.32 14.37
C LEU A 176 -12.94 -12.40 15.16
N VAL A 177 -12.41 -11.27 15.63
CA VAL A 177 -13.18 -10.30 16.41
C VAL A 177 -13.18 -8.90 15.82
N ASN A 178 -12.22 -8.58 14.98
CA ASN A 178 -12.15 -7.27 14.33
C ASN A 178 -11.20 -7.28 13.12
N SER A 179 -11.35 -6.28 12.26
CA SER A 179 -10.33 -5.89 11.27
C SER A 179 -10.16 -4.37 11.29
N VAL A 180 -8.92 -3.89 11.15
CA VAL A 180 -8.59 -2.47 11.15
C VAL A 180 -7.63 -2.18 10.01
N HIS A 181 -8.11 -1.51 8.95
CA HIS A 181 -7.37 -1.26 7.72
C HIS A 181 -6.85 -2.56 7.07
N ASP A 182 -5.57 -2.85 7.24
CA ASP A 182 -4.85 -4.00 6.73
C ASP A 182 -4.43 -4.97 7.85
N SER A 183 -5.01 -4.86 9.03
CA SER A 183 -4.83 -5.83 10.11
C SER A 183 -6.12 -6.60 10.43
N VAL A 184 -5.95 -7.83 10.90
CA VAL A 184 -7.01 -8.67 11.45
C VAL A 184 -6.71 -8.96 12.90
N VAL A 185 -7.78 -9.04 13.72
CA VAL A 185 -7.67 -9.27 15.16
C VAL A 185 -8.39 -10.56 15.49
N ILE A 186 -7.69 -11.47 16.15
CA ILE A 186 -8.15 -12.79 16.57
C ILE A 186 -8.15 -12.83 18.10
N ASP A 187 -9.24 -13.30 18.67
CA ASP A 187 -9.30 -13.68 20.08
C ASP A 187 -8.90 -15.15 20.20
N VAL A 188 -7.70 -15.41 20.71
CA VAL A 188 -7.07 -16.73 20.75
C VAL A 188 -7.39 -17.44 22.05
N HIS A 189 -7.97 -18.64 21.94
CA HIS A 189 -8.28 -19.49 23.08
C HIS A 189 -7.01 -20.02 23.76
N PRO A 190 -6.94 -20.11 25.10
CA PRO A 190 -5.72 -20.49 25.81
C PRO A 190 -5.18 -21.88 25.46
N GLN A 191 -6.01 -22.81 24.97
CA GLN A 191 -5.57 -24.13 24.50
C GLN A 191 -5.00 -24.15 23.07
N GLU A 192 -5.05 -23.01 22.37
CA GLU A 192 -4.61 -22.87 20.97
C GLU A 192 -3.44 -21.88 20.83
N ILE A 193 -2.82 -21.51 21.97
CA ILE A 193 -1.66 -20.59 22.03
C ILE A 193 -0.35 -21.37 21.80
#